data_8679e4a6f5b92ca83cb2388e7006b048
#
_entry.id   8679e4a6f5b92ca83cb2388e7006b048
#
_cell.length_a   1.000
_cell.length_b   1.000
_cell.length_c   1.000
_cell.angle_alpha   90.00
_cell.angle_beta   90.00
_cell.angle_gamma   90.00
#
_symmetry.space_group_name_H-M   'P 1'
#
loop_
_entity.id
_entity.type
_entity.pdbx_description
1 polymer ?
#
loop_
_entity_poly.entity_id
_entity_poly.type
_entity_poly.pdbx_seq_one_letter_code
_entity_poly.pdbx_strand_id
1 'polypeptide(L)'
;MQAYLELRPQHFYRIQNDVDGPQFVTARGWEDLSAMLTACTKLDLPVDEALIGQYLRHPEVARDFAAYWELYKKYRQDYGVEDILQGRPFAAVLERAQKAAFDERISLVSLLLAGLNTRFAAARRADAVTDACYQEMRSFKRTLNNADPAQDGFVPAAAFAAQVNVYADHLTAQKAAGTLTGEELAVVTTASALLHAWVAALDPTLDRDAAFDAVRASFNAQVRKREDAVGLAGDALESAFDFMESAFADGQEMVVFVNELALGPDSAAYLADNECERFETYSKRLLLHSGQDDILAELQRDDIRQGEHSMEF
;
A
#
# COMPACT_ATOMS: atom_id res chain seq x y z
N MET A 1 -7.24 10.58 3.70
CA MET A 1 -8.71 10.44 3.83
C MET A 1 -9.06 9.60 5.05
N GLN A 2 -8.51 8.39 5.21
CA GLN A 2 -8.73 7.54 6.39
C GLN A 2 -8.48 8.27 7.70
N ALA A 3 -7.30 8.89 7.88
CA ALA A 3 -6.99 9.71 9.05
C ALA A 3 -7.99 10.84 9.34
N TYR A 4 -8.58 11.46 8.31
CA TYR A 4 -9.65 12.42 8.52
C TYR A 4 -10.91 11.76 9.10
N LEU A 5 -11.28 10.59 8.60
CA LEU A 5 -12.46 9.86 9.06
C LEU A 5 -12.27 9.29 10.48
N GLU A 6 -11.06 8.96 10.88
CA GLU A 6 -10.72 8.60 12.26
C GLU A 6 -10.86 9.79 13.21
N LEU A 7 -10.44 10.98 12.78
CA LEU A 7 -10.65 12.23 13.54
C LEU A 7 -12.10 12.72 13.54
N ARG A 8 -12.90 12.35 12.53
CA ARG A 8 -14.28 12.80 12.33
C ARG A 8 -15.18 11.63 11.91
N PRO A 9 -15.34 10.58 12.73
CA PRO A 9 -16.12 9.39 12.38
C PRO A 9 -17.58 9.70 12.02
N GLN A 10 -18.15 10.77 12.59
CA GLN A 10 -19.49 11.25 12.27
C GLN A 10 -19.64 11.76 10.82
N HIS A 11 -18.56 12.04 10.12
CA HIS A 11 -18.57 12.47 8.72
C HIS A 11 -18.52 11.30 7.72
N PHE A 12 -18.33 10.06 8.18
CA PHE A 12 -18.30 8.89 7.29
C PHE A 12 -19.65 8.66 6.60
N TYR A 13 -20.75 8.77 7.36
CA TYR A 13 -22.10 8.61 6.84
C TYR A 13 -23.03 9.63 7.49
N ARG A 14 -23.59 10.53 6.68
CA ARG A 14 -24.52 11.55 7.14
C ARG A 14 -25.58 11.82 6.07
N ILE A 15 -26.83 11.78 6.44
CA ILE A 15 -27.97 12.14 5.58
C ILE A 15 -28.80 13.17 6.33
N GLN A 16 -29.08 14.31 5.69
CA GLN A 16 -29.88 15.39 6.24
C GLN A 16 -30.72 15.97 5.12
N ASN A 17 -31.99 16.29 5.41
CA ASN A 17 -32.85 17.04 4.49
C ASN A 17 -32.81 18.52 4.88
N ASP A 18 -32.54 19.36 3.90
CA ASP A 18 -32.57 20.80 4.02
C ASP A 18 -33.58 21.40 3.04
N VAL A 19 -33.85 22.72 3.14
CA VAL A 19 -34.75 23.46 2.26
C VAL A 19 -34.34 23.35 0.80
N ASP A 20 -33.03 23.25 0.54
CA ASP A 20 -32.42 23.12 -0.80
C ASP A 20 -32.35 21.68 -1.31
N GLY A 21 -32.86 20.71 -0.55
CA GLY A 21 -32.89 19.30 -0.91
C GLY A 21 -32.08 18.39 0.01
N PRO A 22 -31.89 17.10 -0.37
CA PRO A 22 -31.17 16.14 0.45
C PRO A 22 -29.68 16.42 0.39
N GLN A 23 -29.07 16.59 1.57
CA GLN A 23 -27.63 16.66 1.78
C GLN A 23 -27.14 15.31 2.32
N PHE A 24 -26.12 14.75 1.72
CA PHE A 24 -25.64 13.43 2.15
C PHE A 24 -24.16 13.20 1.91
N VAL A 25 -23.58 12.37 2.77
CA VAL A 25 -22.27 11.75 2.61
C VAL A 25 -22.44 10.25 2.80
N THR A 26 -21.84 9.48 1.92
CA THR A 26 -21.93 8.02 1.93
C THR A 26 -20.54 7.41 1.75
N ALA A 27 -20.38 6.13 2.13
CA ALA A 27 -19.13 5.39 1.90
C ALA A 27 -18.72 5.42 0.41
N ARG A 28 -19.69 5.31 -0.50
CA ARG A 28 -19.43 5.40 -1.95
C ARG A 28 -18.90 6.78 -2.37
N GLY A 29 -19.46 7.86 -1.80
CA GLY A 29 -18.95 9.21 -2.07
C GLY A 29 -17.51 9.40 -1.64
N TRP A 30 -17.11 8.81 -0.49
CA TRP A 30 -15.71 8.80 -0.02
C TRP A 30 -14.80 7.97 -0.93
N GLU A 31 -15.25 6.80 -1.38
CA GLU A 31 -14.51 5.94 -2.30
C GLU A 31 -14.24 6.65 -3.63
N ASP A 32 -15.26 7.22 -4.24
CA ASP A 32 -15.16 7.94 -5.51
C ASP A 32 -14.27 9.20 -5.36
N LEU A 33 -14.40 9.95 -4.25
CA LEU A 33 -13.50 11.07 -3.94
C LEU A 33 -12.06 10.62 -3.78
N SER A 34 -11.80 9.47 -3.12
CA SER A 34 -10.46 8.92 -2.95
C SER A 34 -9.78 8.64 -4.29
N ALA A 35 -10.53 8.02 -5.22
CA ALA A 35 -10.04 7.77 -6.58
C ALA A 35 -9.72 9.08 -7.31
N MET A 36 -10.60 10.09 -7.20
CA MET A 36 -10.40 11.41 -7.80
C MET A 36 -9.19 12.13 -7.22
N LEU A 37 -9.03 12.18 -5.88
CA LEU A 37 -7.87 12.80 -5.22
C LEU A 37 -6.56 12.15 -5.66
N THR A 38 -6.57 10.82 -5.80
CA THR A 38 -5.40 10.07 -6.29
C THR A 38 -5.05 10.47 -7.73
N ALA A 39 -6.04 10.61 -8.60
CA ALA A 39 -5.85 11.05 -9.98
C ALA A 39 -5.34 12.50 -10.04
N CYS A 40 -5.95 13.42 -9.28
CA CYS A 40 -5.52 14.83 -9.22
C CYS A 40 -4.09 14.95 -8.71
N THR A 41 -3.72 14.19 -7.68
CA THR A 41 -2.35 14.19 -7.15
C THR A 41 -1.33 13.69 -8.18
N LYS A 42 -1.66 12.65 -8.96
CA LYS A 42 -0.78 12.12 -10.03
C LYS A 42 -0.61 13.09 -11.19
N LEU A 43 -1.63 13.90 -11.46
CA LEU A 43 -1.66 14.85 -12.59
C LEU A 43 -1.32 16.28 -12.16
N ASP A 44 -0.99 16.50 -10.90
CA ASP A 44 -0.73 17.82 -10.29
C ASP A 44 -1.89 18.81 -10.52
N LEU A 45 -3.13 18.32 -10.43
CA LEU A 45 -4.32 19.14 -10.60
C LEU A 45 -4.79 19.70 -9.24
N PRO A 46 -5.31 20.94 -9.21
CA PRO A 46 -5.83 21.54 -8.00
C PRO A 46 -7.09 20.81 -7.53
N VAL A 47 -7.20 20.68 -6.22
CA VAL A 47 -8.39 20.14 -5.55
C VAL A 47 -8.92 21.23 -4.63
N ASP A 48 -10.16 21.65 -4.86
CA ASP A 48 -10.84 22.68 -4.10
C ASP A 48 -12.13 22.15 -3.46
N GLU A 49 -12.80 22.99 -2.65
CA GLU A 49 -14.07 22.68 -2.00
C GLU A 49 -15.16 22.32 -3.03
N ALA A 50 -15.16 22.98 -4.20
CA ALA A 50 -16.17 22.74 -5.24
C ALA A 50 -16.06 21.34 -5.84
N LEU A 51 -14.83 20.86 -6.10
CA LEU A 51 -14.56 19.50 -6.54
C LEU A 51 -14.99 18.48 -5.48
N ILE A 52 -14.58 18.69 -4.22
CA ILE A 52 -14.93 17.81 -3.10
C ILE A 52 -16.43 17.72 -2.91
N GLY A 53 -17.14 18.85 -3.03
CA GLY A 53 -18.61 18.95 -2.90
C GLY A 53 -19.39 18.18 -3.97
N GLN A 54 -18.76 17.80 -5.09
CA GLN A 54 -19.40 16.93 -6.09
C GLN A 54 -19.58 15.49 -5.59
N TYR A 55 -18.70 15.04 -4.69
CA TYR A 55 -18.69 13.69 -4.12
C TYR A 55 -19.31 13.67 -2.72
N LEU A 56 -19.03 14.68 -1.91
CA LEU A 56 -19.56 14.83 -0.56
C LEU A 56 -20.69 15.89 -0.60
N ARG A 57 -21.90 15.45 -0.91
CA ARG A 57 -23.06 16.34 -1.10
C ARG A 57 -23.64 16.86 0.23
N HIS A 58 -22.78 17.16 1.19
CA HIS A 58 -23.08 17.81 2.45
C HIS A 58 -22.09 18.98 2.62
N PRO A 59 -22.53 20.23 2.46
CA PRO A 59 -21.64 21.40 2.36
C PRO A 59 -20.70 21.57 3.57
N GLU A 60 -21.21 21.30 4.77
CA GLU A 60 -20.39 21.38 6.01
C GLU A 60 -19.25 20.36 5.97
N VAL A 61 -19.53 19.10 5.60
CA VAL A 61 -18.52 18.04 5.52
C VAL A 61 -17.53 18.31 4.38
N ALA A 62 -18.01 18.76 3.23
CA ALA A 62 -17.15 19.10 2.09
C ALA A 62 -16.17 20.22 2.44
N ARG A 63 -16.64 21.27 3.13
CA ARG A 63 -15.80 22.40 3.58
C ARG A 63 -14.77 21.96 4.64
N ASP A 64 -15.20 21.19 5.63
CA ASP A 64 -14.31 20.70 6.70
C ASP A 64 -13.21 19.79 6.11
N PHE A 65 -13.59 18.89 5.20
CA PHE A 65 -12.62 18.04 4.50
C PHE A 65 -11.70 18.84 3.56
N ALA A 66 -12.19 19.87 2.88
CA ALA A 66 -11.35 20.73 2.03
C ALA A 66 -10.28 21.46 2.85
N ALA A 67 -10.66 22.01 4.01
CA ALA A 67 -9.72 22.64 4.93
C ALA A 67 -8.66 21.65 5.44
N TYR A 68 -9.10 20.43 5.82
CA TYR A 68 -8.18 19.34 6.20
C TYR A 68 -7.23 18.98 5.06
N TRP A 69 -7.71 18.88 3.82
CA TRP A 69 -6.90 18.52 2.64
C TRP A 69 -5.82 19.58 2.34
N GLU A 70 -6.14 20.86 2.50
CA GLU A 70 -5.16 21.95 2.35
C GLU A 70 -4.06 21.87 3.43
N LEU A 71 -4.44 21.63 4.70
CA LEU A 71 -3.47 21.42 5.78
C LEU A 71 -2.60 20.18 5.54
N TYR A 72 -3.20 19.08 5.09
CA TYR A 72 -2.48 17.85 4.75
C TYR A 72 -1.42 18.09 3.66
N LYS A 73 -1.75 18.81 2.59
CA LYS A 73 -0.78 19.18 1.54
C LYS A 73 0.35 20.05 2.09
N LYS A 74 -0.01 21.03 2.90
CA LYS A 74 0.95 21.92 3.55
C LYS A 74 1.92 21.14 4.45
N TYR A 75 1.40 20.28 5.32
CA TYR A 75 2.24 19.48 6.22
C TYR A 75 3.16 18.53 5.45
N ARG A 76 2.68 17.94 4.35
CA ARG A 76 3.51 17.08 3.48
C ARG A 76 4.74 17.83 2.95
N GLN A 77 4.60 19.09 2.55
CA GLN A 77 5.73 19.91 2.08
C GLN A 77 6.60 20.37 3.24
N ASP A 78 5.98 20.86 4.31
CA ASP A 78 6.65 21.46 5.47
C ASP A 78 7.51 20.47 6.25
N TYR A 79 7.11 19.18 6.31
CA TYR A 79 7.84 18.13 7.00
C TYR A 79 8.80 17.34 6.12
N GLY A 80 8.78 17.52 4.80
CA GLY A 80 9.68 16.78 3.92
C GLY A 80 9.57 15.27 4.11
N VAL A 81 8.36 14.72 4.12
CA VAL A 81 8.07 13.29 4.42
C VAL A 81 8.94 12.34 3.59
N GLU A 82 9.21 12.71 2.34
CA GLU A 82 10.06 11.92 1.47
C GLU A 82 11.50 11.83 1.98
N ASP A 83 12.04 12.93 2.52
CA ASP A 83 13.39 12.93 3.10
C ASP A 83 13.45 12.11 4.40
N ILE A 84 12.39 12.14 5.22
CA ILE A 84 12.28 11.26 6.39
C ILE A 84 12.34 9.79 5.99
N LEU A 85 11.52 9.39 5.00
CA LEU A 85 11.47 8.01 4.52
C LEU A 85 12.74 7.55 3.78
N GLN A 86 13.61 8.49 3.39
CA GLN A 86 14.94 8.22 2.85
C GLN A 86 16.05 8.29 3.92
N GLY A 87 15.70 8.32 5.20
CA GLY A 87 16.66 8.39 6.30
C GLY A 87 17.40 9.71 6.42
N ARG A 88 16.83 10.80 5.91
CA ARG A 88 17.41 12.15 5.95
C ARG A 88 16.57 13.16 6.73
N PRO A 89 16.22 12.88 7.98
CA PRO A 89 15.46 13.84 8.78
C PRO A 89 16.34 15.03 9.17
N PHE A 90 15.81 16.25 9.03
CA PHE A 90 16.47 17.45 9.49
C PHE A 90 16.15 17.71 10.97
N ALA A 91 17.13 18.19 11.75
CA ALA A 91 16.91 18.50 13.18
C ALA A 91 15.74 19.48 13.40
N ALA A 92 15.57 20.48 12.51
CA ALA A 92 14.47 21.42 12.55
C ALA A 92 13.10 20.74 12.35
N VAL A 93 13.03 19.67 11.55
CA VAL A 93 11.79 18.89 11.34
C VAL A 93 11.45 18.11 12.59
N LEU A 94 12.41 17.48 13.26
CA LEU A 94 12.22 16.78 14.52
C LEU A 94 11.74 17.75 15.63
N GLU A 95 12.41 18.88 15.77
CA GLU A 95 12.04 19.89 16.78
C GLU A 95 10.63 20.44 16.56
N ARG A 96 10.25 20.63 15.29
CA ARG A 96 8.90 21.05 14.93
C ARG A 96 7.87 19.98 15.28
N ALA A 97 8.12 18.71 14.90
CA ALA A 97 7.23 17.59 15.19
C ALA A 97 7.00 17.40 16.69
N GLN A 98 8.05 17.52 17.51
CA GLN A 98 7.96 17.43 18.98
C GLN A 98 7.11 18.55 19.61
N LYS A 99 7.12 19.75 19.01
CA LYS A 99 6.38 20.93 19.49
C LYS A 99 4.99 21.07 18.87
N ALA A 100 4.67 20.26 17.87
CA ALA A 100 3.40 20.32 17.14
C ALA A 100 2.22 19.94 18.03
N ALA A 101 1.04 20.49 17.72
CA ALA A 101 -0.21 20.08 18.33
C ALA A 101 -0.55 18.62 17.97
N PHE A 102 -1.35 17.95 18.78
CA PHE A 102 -1.63 16.52 18.63
C PHE A 102 -2.22 16.16 17.26
N ASP A 103 -3.14 16.97 16.75
CA ASP A 103 -3.75 16.81 15.43
C ASP A 103 -2.73 16.94 14.28
N GLU A 104 -1.76 17.85 14.40
CA GLU A 104 -0.65 17.99 13.46
C GLU A 104 0.27 16.76 13.52
N ARG A 105 0.58 16.23 14.72
CA ARG A 105 1.40 15.03 14.90
C ARG A 105 0.73 13.78 14.29
N ILE A 106 -0.58 13.59 14.50
CA ILE A 106 -1.33 12.48 13.88
C ILE A 106 -1.40 12.65 12.36
N SER A 107 -1.52 13.88 11.86
CA SER A 107 -1.45 14.14 10.41
C SER A 107 -0.08 13.75 9.83
N LEU A 108 1.01 14.01 10.55
CA LEU A 108 2.35 13.59 10.15
C LEU A 108 2.52 12.08 10.13
N VAL A 109 2.01 11.36 11.16
CA VAL A 109 1.97 9.89 11.18
C VAL A 109 1.24 9.35 9.95
N SER A 110 0.08 9.92 9.63
CA SER A 110 -0.70 9.51 8.46
C SER A 110 0.03 9.78 7.13
N LEU A 111 0.82 10.84 7.05
CA LEU A 111 1.66 11.14 5.89
C LEU A 111 2.80 10.12 5.72
N LEU A 112 3.46 9.74 6.82
CA LEU A 112 4.49 8.70 6.82
C LEU A 112 3.90 7.35 6.37
N LEU A 113 2.76 6.97 6.94
CA LEU A 113 2.04 5.74 6.56
C LEU A 113 1.63 5.74 5.08
N ALA A 114 1.14 6.86 4.55
CA ALA A 114 0.81 6.97 3.12
C ALA A 114 2.04 6.80 2.22
N GLY A 115 3.18 7.36 2.61
CA GLY A 115 4.46 7.19 1.92
C GLY A 115 4.98 5.76 1.97
N LEU A 116 4.85 5.09 3.12
CA LEU A 116 5.19 3.67 3.30
C LEU A 116 4.27 2.77 2.48
N ASN A 117 2.96 2.96 2.54
CA ASN A 117 1.98 2.17 1.78
C ASN A 117 2.22 2.24 0.27
N THR A 118 2.67 3.39 -0.24
CA THR A 118 3.08 3.51 -1.65
C THR A 118 4.25 2.58 -1.99
N ARG A 119 5.23 2.45 -1.09
CA ARG A 119 6.40 1.58 -1.26
C ARG A 119 6.05 0.10 -1.09
N PHE A 120 5.23 -0.24 -0.10
CA PHE A 120 4.74 -1.61 0.11
C PHE A 120 3.92 -2.09 -1.09
N ALA A 121 3.02 -1.27 -1.62
CA ALA A 121 2.27 -1.59 -2.84
C ALA A 121 3.19 -1.79 -4.05
N ALA A 122 4.25 -0.97 -4.18
CA ALA A 122 5.25 -1.14 -5.25
C ALA A 122 6.05 -2.44 -5.10
N ALA A 123 6.48 -2.80 -3.89
CA ALA A 123 7.17 -4.05 -3.59
C ALA A 123 6.28 -5.27 -3.91
N ARG A 124 5.03 -5.26 -3.44
CA ARG A 124 4.05 -6.32 -3.71
C ARG A 124 3.76 -6.46 -5.20
N ARG A 125 3.64 -5.35 -5.92
CA ARG A 125 3.46 -5.37 -7.39
C ARG A 125 4.68 -5.94 -8.09
N ALA A 126 5.89 -5.57 -7.68
CA ALA A 126 7.13 -6.11 -8.24
C ALA A 126 7.23 -7.62 -8.01
N ASP A 127 6.79 -8.11 -6.84
CA ASP A 127 6.72 -9.52 -6.50
C ASP A 127 5.75 -10.27 -7.40
N ALA A 128 4.51 -9.82 -7.52
CA ALA A 128 3.48 -10.43 -8.37
C ALA A 128 3.88 -10.44 -9.86
N VAL A 129 4.51 -9.38 -10.37
CA VAL A 129 5.04 -9.34 -11.75
C VAL A 129 6.17 -10.35 -11.92
N THR A 130 7.05 -10.48 -10.94
CA THR A 130 8.16 -11.43 -10.98
C THR A 130 7.65 -12.88 -10.95
N ASP A 131 6.63 -13.17 -10.13
CA ASP A 131 6.01 -14.50 -10.10
C ASP A 131 5.34 -14.84 -11.43
N ALA A 132 4.57 -13.93 -12.02
CA ALA A 132 3.97 -14.12 -13.34
C ALA A 132 5.04 -14.44 -14.41
N CYS A 133 6.14 -13.69 -14.44
CA CYS A 133 7.27 -13.94 -15.34
C CYS A 133 7.96 -15.29 -15.05
N TYR A 134 8.06 -15.69 -13.79
CA TYR A 134 8.62 -16.99 -13.38
C TYR A 134 7.80 -18.16 -13.90
N GLN A 135 6.47 -18.08 -13.82
CA GLN A 135 5.60 -19.14 -14.33
C GLN A 135 5.79 -19.33 -15.84
N GLU A 136 5.94 -18.24 -16.59
CA GLU A 136 6.18 -18.31 -18.04
C GLU A 136 7.58 -18.84 -18.37
N MET A 137 8.63 -18.42 -17.65
CA MET A 137 9.97 -18.98 -17.80
C MET A 137 9.99 -20.49 -17.49
N ARG A 138 9.30 -20.92 -16.43
CA ARG A 138 9.17 -22.33 -16.07
C ARG A 138 8.42 -23.14 -17.15
N SER A 139 7.37 -22.55 -17.72
CA SER A 139 6.63 -23.15 -18.83
C SER A 139 7.51 -23.29 -20.07
N PHE A 140 8.28 -22.26 -20.41
CA PHE A 140 9.25 -22.31 -21.50
C PHE A 140 10.28 -23.43 -21.32
N LYS A 141 10.85 -23.59 -20.13
CA LYS A 141 11.77 -24.70 -19.80
C LYS A 141 11.13 -26.07 -20.06
N ARG A 142 9.85 -26.25 -19.69
CA ARG A 142 9.12 -27.49 -19.96
C ARG A 142 8.93 -27.72 -21.46
N THR A 143 8.61 -26.68 -22.22
CA THR A 143 8.50 -26.75 -23.68
C THR A 143 9.81 -27.20 -24.34
N LEU A 144 10.95 -26.63 -23.90
CA LEU A 144 12.27 -27.03 -24.41
C LEU A 144 12.62 -28.48 -24.08
N ASN A 145 12.30 -28.94 -22.87
CA ASN A 145 12.57 -30.31 -22.43
C ASN A 145 11.71 -31.35 -23.15
N ASN A 146 10.47 -30.99 -23.53
CA ASN A 146 9.52 -31.91 -24.21
C ASN A 146 9.66 -31.90 -25.73
N ALA A 147 10.39 -30.95 -26.29
CA ALA A 147 10.63 -30.92 -27.75
C ALA A 147 11.50 -32.10 -28.16
N ASP A 148 11.08 -32.82 -29.20
CA ASP A 148 11.84 -33.96 -29.74
C ASP A 148 13.23 -33.51 -30.22
N PRO A 149 14.33 -34.11 -29.73
CA PRO A 149 15.67 -33.79 -30.19
C PRO A 149 15.89 -34.06 -31.68
N ALA A 150 15.12 -34.98 -32.25
CA ALA A 150 15.19 -35.35 -33.67
C ALA A 150 14.29 -34.50 -34.59
N GLN A 151 13.52 -33.56 -34.02
CA GLN A 151 12.63 -32.68 -34.81
C GLN A 151 13.46 -31.59 -35.49
N ASP A 152 13.68 -31.76 -36.79
CA ASP A 152 14.28 -30.72 -37.65
C ASP A 152 13.39 -29.47 -37.66
N GLY A 153 14.01 -28.29 -37.44
CA GLY A 153 13.35 -26.99 -37.53
C GLY A 153 12.72 -26.48 -36.23
N PHE A 154 12.94 -27.11 -35.08
CA PHE A 154 12.53 -26.51 -33.78
C PHE A 154 13.37 -25.26 -33.46
N VAL A 155 12.69 -24.12 -33.40
CA VAL A 155 13.30 -22.82 -33.07
C VAL A 155 12.86 -22.38 -31.66
N PRO A 156 13.75 -22.42 -30.66
CA PRO A 156 13.41 -22.05 -29.26
C PRO A 156 12.79 -20.66 -29.12
N ALA A 157 13.31 -19.66 -29.84
CA ALA A 157 12.79 -18.30 -29.82
C ALA A 157 11.35 -18.23 -30.36
N ALA A 158 11.01 -18.98 -31.40
CA ALA A 158 9.65 -19.05 -31.94
C ALA A 158 8.69 -19.72 -30.92
N ALA A 159 9.15 -20.76 -30.22
CA ALA A 159 8.37 -21.43 -29.18
C ALA A 159 8.08 -20.49 -27.99
N PHE A 160 9.06 -19.71 -27.55
CA PHE A 160 8.86 -18.72 -26.51
C PHE A 160 7.92 -17.60 -26.97
N ALA A 161 8.08 -17.09 -28.20
CA ALA A 161 7.19 -16.08 -28.76
C ALA A 161 5.73 -16.58 -28.86
N ALA A 162 5.51 -17.81 -29.28
CA ALA A 162 4.17 -18.41 -29.31
C ALA A 162 3.54 -18.49 -27.90
N GLN A 163 4.31 -18.89 -26.89
CA GLN A 163 3.85 -18.95 -25.52
C GLN A 163 3.47 -17.57 -24.99
N VAL A 164 4.30 -16.55 -25.21
CA VAL A 164 4.03 -15.18 -24.77
C VAL A 164 2.81 -14.59 -25.47
N ASN A 165 2.57 -14.93 -26.74
CA ASN A 165 1.34 -14.54 -27.44
C ASN A 165 0.10 -15.16 -26.79
N VAL A 166 0.14 -16.44 -26.40
CA VAL A 166 -0.96 -17.10 -25.66
C VAL A 166 -1.23 -16.36 -24.32
N TYR A 167 -0.19 -15.96 -23.60
CA TYR A 167 -0.33 -15.15 -22.38
C TYR A 167 -1.03 -13.81 -22.67
N ALA A 168 -0.64 -13.12 -23.74
CA ALA A 168 -1.24 -11.85 -24.16
C ALA A 168 -2.71 -11.99 -24.61
N ASP A 169 -3.05 -13.09 -25.29
CA ASP A 169 -4.42 -13.40 -25.71
C ASP A 169 -5.32 -13.66 -24.47
N HIS A 170 -4.82 -14.39 -23.49
CA HIS A 170 -5.50 -14.59 -22.20
C HIS A 170 -5.75 -13.25 -21.49
N LEU A 171 -4.74 -12.38 -21.42
CA LEU A 171 -4.89 -11.03 -20.85
C LEU A 171 -5.96 -10.23 -21.57
N THR A 172 -6.00 -10.30 -22.91
CA THR A 172 -6.99 -9.59 -23.72
C THR A 172 -8.42 -10.10 -23.45
N ALA A 173 -8.58 -11.42 -23.31
CA ALA A 173 -9.85 -12.05 -22.96
C ALA A 173 -10.32 -11.65 -21.55
N GLN A 174 -9.42 -11.65 -20.54
CA GLN A 174 -9.73 -11.23 -19.17
C GLN A 174 -10.12 -9.74 -19.09
N LYS A 175 -9.43 -8.88 -19.86
CA LYS A 175 -9.80 -7.45 -19.99
C LYS A 175 -11.20 -7.28 -20.55
N ALA A 176 -11.52 -8.00 -21.62
CA ALA A 176 -12.84 -7.94 -22.26
C ALA A 176 -13.95 -8.45 -21.32
N ALA A 177 -13.66 -9.47 -20.52
CA ALA A 177 -14.59 -10.04 -19.55
C ALA A 177 -14.73 -9.19 -18.25
N GLY A 178 -13.86 -8.21 -18.02
CA GLY A 178 -13.87 -7.38 -16.82
C GLY A 178 -13.62 -8.17 -15.51
N THR A 179 -12.88 -9.27 -15.58
CA THR A 179 -12.65 -10.19 -14.44
C THR A 179 -11.48 -9.75 -13.55
N LEU A 180 -10.67 -8.80 -13.99
CA LEU A 180 -9.49 -8.32 -13.26
C LEU A 180 -9.79 -7.04 -12.50
N THR A 181 -9.31 -6.95 -11.27
CA THR A 181 -9.21 -5.68 -10.54
C THR A 181 -8.19 -4.75 -11.22
N GLY A 182 -8.21 -3.47 -10.88
CA GLY A 182 -7.24 -2.50 -11.42
C GLY A 182 -5.78 -2.88 -11.12
N GLU A 183 -5.52 -3.44 -9.94
CA GLU A 183 -4.19 -3.88 -9.53
C GLU A 183 -3.73 -5.13 -10.29
N GLU A 184 -4.57 -6.15 -10.37
CA GLU A 184 -4.28 -7.36 -11.16
C GLU A 184 -4.04 -7.02 -12.64
N LEU A 185 -4.83 -6.12 -13.19
CA LEU A 185 -4.65 -5.63 -14.55
C LEU A 185 -3.29 -4.95 -14.76
N ALA A 186 -2.85 -4.15 -13.79
CA ALA A 186 -1.53 -3.51 -13.85
C ALA A 186 -0.40 -4.54 -13.81
N VAL A 187 -0.51 -5.56 -12.93
CA VAL A 187 0.48 -6.66 -12.82
C VAL A 187 0.60 -7.42 -14.12
N VAL A 188 -0.51 -7.98 -14.64
CA VAL A 188 -0.48 -8.83 -15.84
C VAL A 188 -0.10 -8.04 -17.12
N THR A 189 -0.47 -6.74 -17.18
CA THR A 189 -0.04 -5.88 -18.29
C THR A 189 1.46 -5.62 -18.25
N THR A 190 2.02 -5.39 -17.06
CA THR A 190 3.47 -5.18 -16.88
C THR A 190 4.24 -6.45 -17.19
N ALA A 191 3.78 -7.62 -16.71
CA ALA A 191 4.40 -8.91 -17.01
C ALA A 191 4.37 -9.22 -18.53
N SER A 192 3.23 -8.98 -19.19
CA SER A 192 3.11 -9.15 -20.65
C SER A 192 4.11 -8.27 -21.41
N ALA A 193 4.26 -7.01 -21.04
CA ALA A 193 5.23 -6.10 -21.66
C ALA A 193 6.68 -6.58 -21.47
N LEU A 194 7.03 -7.07 -20.28
CA LEU A 194 8.37 -7.64 -20.01
C LEU A 194 8.63 -8.89 -20.84
N LEU A 195 7.68 -9.82 -20.88
CA LEU A 195 7.79 -11.05 -21.66
C LEU A 195 7.97 -10.77 -23.14
N HIS A 196 7.22 -9.83 -23.71
CA HIS A 196 7.41 -9.40 -25.11
C HIS A 196 8.78 -8.76 -25.34
N ALA A 197 9.28 -7.97 -24.39
CA ALA A 197 10.64 -7.41 -24.47
C ALA A 197 11.70 -8.51 -24.45
N TRP A 198 11.50 -9.59 -23.68
CA TRP A 198 12.41 -10.74 -23.66
C TRP A 198 12.37 -11.53 -24.98
N VAL A 199 11.17 -11.70 -25.56
CA VAL A 199 11.03 -12.30 -26.90
C VAL A 199 11.79 -11.47 -27.94
N ALA A 200 11.65 -10.15 -27.93
CA ALA A 200 12.32 -9.25 -28.89
C ALA A 200 13.84 -9.24 -28.74
N ALA A 201 14.35 -9.51 -27.54
CA ALA A 201 15.79 -9.57 -27.26
C ALA A 201 16.40 -10.95 -27.53
N LEU A 202 15.58 -12.00 -27.72
CA LEU A 202 16.06 -13.37 -27.88
C LEU A 202 16.52 -13.61 -29.30
N ASP A 203 17.79 -13.98 -29.49
CA ASP A 203 18.35 -14.34 -30.81
C ASP A 203 17.72 -15.65 -31.28
N PRO A 204 17.09 -15.67 -32.48
CA PRO A 204 16.43 -16.85 -33.02
C PRO A 204 17.38 -17.97 -33.44
N THR A 205 18.69 -17.73 -33.51
CA THR A 205 19.71 -18.72 -33.91
C THR A 205 20.25 -19.55 -32.73
N LEU A 206 19.87 -19.18 -31.46
CA LEU A 206 20.32 -19.87 -30.28
C LEU A 206 19.76 -21.31 -30.22
N ASP A 207 20.59 -22.21 -29.73
CA ASP A 207 20.15 -23.55 -29.33
C ASP A 207 19.25 -23.49 -28.05
N ARG A 208 18.78 -24.66 -27.62
CA ARG A 208 17.83 -24.76 -26.50
C ARG A 208 18.40 -24.25 -25.20
N ASP A 209 19.65 -24.61 -24.88
CA ASP A 209 20.28 -24.25 -23.62
C ASP A 209 20.64 -22.77 -23.59
N ALA A 210 21.23 -22.25 -24.65
CA ALA A 210 21.56 -20.84 -24.78
C ALA A 210 20.30 -19.93 -24.80
N ALA A 211 19.22 -20.36 -25.46
CA ALA A 211 17.95 -19.63 -25.45
C ALA A 211 17.34 -19.58 -24.05
N PHE A 212 17.36 -20.70 -23.30
CA PHE A 212 16.88 -20.69 -21.90
C PHE A 212 17.75 -19.82 -21.02
N ASP A 213 19.08 -19.88 -21.18
CA ASP A 213 20.00 -19.05 -20.40
C ASP A 213 19.81 -17.55 -20.66
N ALA A 214 19.50 -17.15 -21.89
CA ALA A 214 19.17 -15.77 -22.23
C ALA A 214 17.87 -15.29 -21.56
N VAL A 215 16.81 -16.11 -21.57
CA VAL A 215 15.55 -15.81 -20.88
C VAL A 215 15.77 -15.78 -19.37
N ARG A 216 16.54 -16.72 -18.81
CA ARG A 216 16.91 -16.75 -17.39
C ARG A 216 17.69 -15.50 -16.96
N ALA A 217 18.59 -15.00 -17.81
CA ALA A 217 19.33 -13.77 -17.53
C ALA A 217 18.39 -12.55 -17.46
N SER A 218 17.41 -12.47 -18.34
CA SER A 218 16.37 -11.43 -18.34
C SER A 218 15.49 -11.53 -17.09
N PHE A 219 15.10 -12.75 -16.70
CA PHE A 219 14.37 -13.01 -15.47
C PHE A 219 15.17 -12.59 -14.22
N ASN A 220 16.46 -12.94 -14.15
CA ASN A 220 17.33 -12.54 -13.04
C ASN A 220 17.46 -11.00 -12.92
N ALA A 221 17.40 -10.27 -14.03
CA ALA A 221 17.35 -8.81 -14.00
C ALA A 221 16.03 -8.29 -13.41
N GLN A 222 14.91 -8.98 -13.65
CA GLN A 222 13.62 -8.67 -13.01
C GLN A 222 13.63 -9.00 -11.51
N VAL A 223 14.24 -10.12 -11.11
CA VAL A 223 14.42 -10.46 -9.67
C VAL A 223 15.17 -9.36 -8.94
N ARG A 224 16.26 -8.84 -9.50
CA ARG A 224 16.98 -7.71 -8.89
C ARG A 224 16.10 -6.47 -8.71
N LYS A 225 15.27 -6.12 -9.70
CA LYS A 225 14.31 -5.00 -9.55
C LYS A 225 13.28 -5.22 -8.45
N ARG A 226 12.84 -6.47 -8.27
CA ARG A 226 11.97 -6.86 -7.16
C ARG A 226 12.71 -6.70 -5.82
N GLU A 227 13.95 -7.19 -5.71
CA GLU A 227 14.79 -7.05 -4.52
C GLU A 227 15.03 -5.59 -4.16
N ASP A 228 15.32 -4.74 -5.15
CA ASP A 228 15.47 -3.28 -4.96
C ASP A 228 14.18 -2.65 -4.42
N ALA A 229 13.01 -3.02 -4.96
CA ALA A 229 11.73 -2.48 -4.49
C ALA A 229 11.40 -2.91 -3.06
N VAL A 230 11.68 -4.16 -2.70
CA VAL A 230 11.52 -4.69 -1.33
C VAL A 230 12.49 -4.00 -0.38
N GLY A 231 13.76 -3.86 -0.77
CA GLY A 231 14.78 -3.17 0.02
C GLY A 231 14.42 -1.71 0.29
N LEU A 232 14.01 -0.96 -0.74
CA LEU A 232 13.56 0.43 -0.58
C LEU A 232 12.35 0.58 0.36
N ALA A 233 11.44 -0.40 0.37
CA ALA A 233 10.31 -0.40 1.30
C ALA A 233 10.76 -0.66 2.74
N GLY A 234 11.70 -1.60 2.94
CA GLY A 234 12.30 -1.90 4.25
C GLY A 234 13.10 -0.73 4.81
N ASP A 235 13.98 -0.13 4.01
CA ASP A 235 14.79 1.02 4.41
C ASP A 235 13.89 2.21 4.81
N ALA A 236 12.79 2.43 4.08
CA ALA A 236 11.83 3.48 4.41
C ALA A 236 11.08 3.18 5.70
N LEU A 237 10.74 1.92 5.98
CA LEU A 237 10.09 1.51 7.22
C LEU A 237 11.02 1.74 8.43
N GLU A 238 12.28 1.33 8.33
CA GLU A 238 13.27 1.56 9.38
C GLU A 238 13.49 3.06 9.61
N SER A 239 13.59 3.87 8.54
CA SER A 239 13.71 5.32 8.63
C SER A 239 12.48 5.98 9.27
N ALA A 240 11.28 5.46 9.00
CA ALA A 240 10.06 5.91 9.65
C ALA A 240 10.07 5.60 11.15
N PHE A 241 10.51 4.41 11.56
CA PHE A 241 10.68 4.08 12.98
C PHE A 241 11.73 4.97 13.65
N ASP A 242 12.89 5.22 13.01
CA ASP A 242 13.91 6.14 13.52
C ASP A 242 13.33 7.53 13.80
N PHE A 243 12.52 8.04 12.87
CA PHE A 243 11.84 9.33 13.04
C PHE A 243 10.81 9.28 14.16
N MET A 244 9.94 8.27 14.18
CA MET A 244 8.88 8.11 15.17
C MET A 244 9.44 8.00 16.58
N GLU A 245 10.48 7.20 16.79
CA GLU A 245 11.17 7.06 18.07
C GLU A 245 11.81 8.37 18.52
N SER A 246 12.47 9.09 17.59
CA SER A 246 13.13 10.35 17.88
C SER A 246 12.15 11.50 18.17
N ALA A 247 11.01 11.51 17.48
CA ALA A 247 10.03 12.59 17.58
C ALA A 247 9.03 12.36 18.73
N PHE A 248 8.56 11.14 18.93
CA PHE A 248 7.40 10.83 19.76
C PHE A 248 7.68 9.74 20.82
N ALA A 249 8.83 9.09 20.78
CA ALA A 249 9.18 7.97 21.67
C ALA A 249 8.05 6.92 21.74
N ASP A 250 7.64 6.50 22.95
CA ASP A 250 6.55 5.54 23.18
C ASP A 250 5.18 6.24 23.33
N GLY A 251 5.00 7.41 22.69
CA GLY A 251 3.76 8.19 22.77
C GLY A 251 2.58 7.56 22.00
N GLN A 252 1.43 8.20 22.10
CA GLN A 252 0.20 7.75 21.45
C GLN A 252 0.35 7.72 19.91
N GLU A 253 1.20 8.55 19.34
CA GLU A 253 1.53 8.58 17.92
C GLU A 253 2.17 7.28 17.46
N MET A 254 3.05 6.68 18.28
CA MET A 254 3.65 5.38 17.99
C MET A 254 2.61 4.26 18.02
N VAL A 255 1.67 4.32 18.97
CA VAL A 255 0.55 3.35 19.03
C VAL A 255 -0.28 3.39 17.75
N VAL A 256 -0.65 4.60 17.29
CA VAL A 256 -1.40 4.78 16.04
C VAL A 256 -0.58 4.26 14.85
N PHE A 257 0.71 4.61 14.77
CA PHE A 257 1.58 4.19 13.68
C PHE A 257 1.66 2.66 13.55
N VAL A 258 1.90 1.96 14.65
CA VAL A 258 2.03 0.49 14.65
C VAL A 258 0.71 -0.20 14.36
N ASN A 259 -0.41 0.30 14.92
CA ASN A 259 -1.73 -0.25 14.63
C ASN A 259 -2.12 -0.10 13.16
N GLU A 260 -1.87 1.06 12.56
CA GLU A 260 -2.14 1.29 11.15
C GLU A 260 -1.27 0.43 10.22
N LEU A 261 -0.01 0.19 10.59
CA LEU A 261 0.87 -0.77 9.88
C LEU A 261 0.30 -2.19 9.94
N ALA A 262 -0.25 -2.60 11.09
CA ALA A 262 -0.85 -3.94 11.25
C ALA A 262 -2.16 -4.11 10.47
N LEU A 263 -2.96 -3.05 10.34
CA LEU A 263 -4.29 -3.08 9.71
C LEU A 263 -4.27 -2.79 8.21
N GLY A 264 -3.25 -2.10 7.72
CA GLY A 264 -3.13 -1.73 6.31
C GLY A 264 -2.90 -2.98 5.42
N PRO A 265 -3.64 -3.16 4.33
CA PRO A 265 -3.52 -4.38 3.51
C PRO A 265 -2.14 -4.54 2.86
N ASP A 266 -1.51 -3.45 2.42
CA ASP A 266 -0.19 -3.50 1.80
C ASP A 266 0.93 -3.63 2.84
N SER A 267 0.82 -2.94 3.99
CA SER A 267 1.78 -3.03 5.08
C SER A 267 1.73 -4.41 5.77
N ALA A 268 0.53 -4.92 6.06
CA ALA A 268 0.38 -6.25 6.66
C ALA A 268 0.93 -7.36 5.76
N ALA A 269 0.66 -7.30 4.44
CA ALA A 269 1.22 -8.26 3.49
C ALA A 269 2.76 -8.15 3.42
N TYR A 270 3.30 -6.94 3.38
CA TYR A 270 4.75 -6.73 3.38
C TYR A 270 5.41 -7.29 4.65
N LEU A 271 4.84 -7.00 5.82
CA LEU A 271 5.36 -7.45 7.12
C LEU A 271 5.20 -8.96 7.36
N ALA A 272 4.26 -9.63 6.67
CA ALA A 272 4.14 -11.08 6.71
C ALA A 272 5.30 -11.79 5.99
N ASP A 273 5.83 -11.17 4.92
CA ASP A 273 6.88 -11.74 4.08
C ASP A 273 8.29 -11.21 4.43
N ASN A 274 8.37 -10.12 5.19
CA ASN A 274 9.64 -9.45 5.52
C ASN A 274 9.70 -9.15 7.02
N GLU A 275 10.73 -9.67 7.68
CA GLU A 275 10.94 -9.45 9.11
C GLU A 275 11.24 -7.96 9.40
N CYS A 276 10.57 -7.40 10.42
CA CYS A 276 10.86 -6.09 10.98
C CYS A 276 10.83 -6.19 12.51
N GLU A 277 12.01 -6.26 13.12
CA GLU A 277 12.18 -6.46 14.58
C GLU A 277 11.51 -5.35 15.40
N ARG A 278 11.56 -4.10 14.91
CA ARG A 278 10.92 -2.95 15.57
C ARG A 278 9.40 -3.10 15.59
N PHE A 279 8.79 -3.41 14.44
CA PHE A 279 7.35 -3.65 14.36
C PHE A 279 6.90 -4.76 15.31
N GLU A 280 7.60 -5.90 15.33
CA GLU A 280 7.29 -6.99 16.25
C GLU A 280 7.42 -6.56 17.72
N THR A 281 8.45 -5.81 18.06
CA THR A 281 8.69 -5.34 19.42
C THR A 281 7.57 -4.43 19.90
N TYR A 282 7.17 -3.44 19.08
CA TYR A 282 6.08 -2.53 19.41
C TYR A 282 4.73 -3.23 19.43
N SER A 283 4.45 -4.11 18.48
CA SER A 283 3.20 -4.90 18.45
C SER A 283 3.05 -5.77 19.70
N LYS A 284 4.12 -6.45 20.15
CA LYS A 284 4.11 -7.23 21.39
C LYS A 284 3.86 -6.37 22.62
N ARG A 285 4.45 -5.16 22.70
CA ARG A 285 4.20 -4.21 23.79
C ARG A 285 2.74 -3.76 23.83
N LEU A 286 2.14 -3.43 22.68
CA LEU A 286 0.74 -3.01 22.60
C LEU A 286 -0.24 -4.11 23.01
N LEU A 287 0.01 -5.36 22.59
CA LEU A 287 -0.79 -6.51 22.99
C LEU A 287 -0.71 -6.77 24.51
N LEU A 288 0.46 -6.58 25.12
CA LEU A 288 0.63 -6.73 26.57
C LEU A 288 -0.10 -5.63 27.34
N HIS A 289 -0.11 -4.38 26.83
CA HIS A 289 -0.84 -3.27 27.47
C HIS A 289 -2.35 -3.46 27.38
N SER A 290 -2.88 -3.84 26.19
CA SER A 290 -4.32 -4.09 26.05
C SER A 290 -4.79 -5.24 26.94
N GLY A 291 -4.02 -6.31 27.06
CA GLY A 291 -4.32 -7.41 27.97
C GLY A 291 -4.28 -7.01 29.46
N GLN A 292 -3.39 -6.11 29.85
CA GLN A 292 -3.36 -5.57 31.21
C GLN A 292 -4.54 -4.65 31.50
N ASP A 293 -4.90 -3.78 30.55
CA ASP A 293 -6.05 -2.88 30.67
C ASP A 293 -7.37 -3.63 30.74
N ASP A 294 -7.52 -4.71 29.97
CA ASP A 294 -8.70 -5.58 30.03
C ASP A 294 -8.81 -6.30 31.38
N ILE A 295 -7.71 -6.83 31.93
CA ILE A 295 -7.68 -7.45 33.26
C ILE A 295 -7.99 -6.42 34.35
N LEU A 296 -7.43 -5.20 34.28
CA LEU A 296 -7.71 -4.13 35.23
C LEU A 296 -9.17 -3.68 35.16
N ALA A 297 -9.75 -3.60 33.95
CA ALA A 297 -11.17 -3.27 33.77
C ALA A 297 -12.10 -4.38 34.30
N GLU A 298 -11.72 -5.65 34.17
CA GLU A 298 -12.45 -6.79 34.77
C GLU A 298 -12.39 -6.76 36.29
N LEU A 299 -11.19 -6.55 36.89
CA LEU A 299 -11.03 -6.43 38.34
C LEU A 299 -11.83 -5.27 38.91
N GLN A 300 -11.85 -4.12 38.24
CA GLN A 300 -12.67 -2.97 38.68
C GLN A 300 -14.17 -3.26 38.60
N ARG A 301 -14.64 -4.01 37.62
CA ARG A 301 -16.06 -4.43 37.52
C ARG A 301 -16.43 -5.41 38.64
N ASP A 302 -15.53 -6.31 39.02
CA ASP A 302 -15.75 -7.27 40.09
C ASP A 302 -15.75 -6.59 41.47
N ASP A 303 -14.88 -5.59 41.70
CA ASP A 303 -14.87 -4.78 42.93
C ASP A 303 -16.17 -3.98 43.08
N ILE A 304 -16.71 -3.39 42.00
CA ILE A 304 -17.99 -2.69 42.00
C ILE A 304 -19.14 -3.66 42.33
N ARG A 305 -19.18 -4.86 41.77
CA ARG A 305 -20.19 -5.88 42.04
C ARG A 305 -20.14 -6.40 43.49
N GLN A 306 -18.94 -6.54 44.06
CA GLN A 306 -18.78 -6.95 45.47
C GLN A 306 -19.15 -5.80 46.47
N GLY A 307 -18.89 -4.54 46.06
CA GLY A 307 -19.30 -3.37 46.86
C GLY A 307 -20.83 -3.19 46.92
N GLU A 308 -21.54 -3.44 45.83
CA GLU A 308 -23.02 -3.41 45.81
C GLU A 308 -23.66 -4.53 46.65
N HIS A 309 -23.06 -5.71 46.70
CA HIS A 309 -23.56 -6.82 47.53
C HIS A 309 -23.31 -6.62 49.03
N SER A 310 -22.38 -5.76 49.44
CA SER A 310 -22.06 -5.45 50.83
C SER A 310 -22.95 -4.36 51.47
N MET A 311 -23.81 -3.69 50.68
CA MET A 311 -24.71 -2.65 51.16
C MET A 311 -26.18 -3.13 51.31
N GLU A 312 -26.47 -4.40 51.05
CA GLU A 312 -27.81 -5.00 51.23
C GLU A 312 -27.99 -5.80 52.54
N PHE A 313 -27.18 -5.57 53.56
CA PHE A 313 -27.40 -6.11 54.91
C PHE A 313 -27.52 -5.04 55.95
#